data_c7d37f1090cbe0873468910d3afa3c0a
#
_entry.id   c7d37f1090cbe0873468910d3afa3c0a
#
_cell.length_a   1.000
_cell.length_b   1.000
_cell.length_c   1.000
_cell.angle_alpha   90.00
_cell.angle_beta   90.00
_cell.angle_gamma   90.00
#
_symmetry.space_group_name_H-M   'P 1'
#
loop_
_entity.id
_entity.type
_entity.pdbx_description
1 polymer ?
#
loop_
_entity_poly.entity_id
_entity_poly.type
_entity_poly.pdbx_seq_one_letter_code
_entity_poly.pdbx_strand_id
1 'polypeptide(L)'
;MSGRTLDGFLCCLVGADQYALRGVDVALVTRADEMQAAAADDGRVGVLSRSGEQIPVYSLAALLGGRRDVRTADRHVVVTGAAGSRYGLLVDRLVRSGGDGATVIALPSVVGGAAVRWFEGLLSLQETSCLVLAPEGLRPGGHAPAGGAAAEDAPRLRPAEEVSSLVLMFASAALPSAAVKRHAVSAARVAAVVQSMPLVAVPGRGPHVAALGAWRGCAVAVLDFSCGAAVTAVSRRFLVLRCGQAQIAIAVDPDTTLRRARPDDVRAAANVPAGYVRGVFKIGGEDVALVDVDRLVAAAIDVARDPVPALV
;
A
#
# COMPACT_ATOMS: atom_id res chain seq x y z
N MET A 1 -20.87 -17.62 28.16
CA MET A 1 -19.77 -18.33 27.47
C MET A 1 -18.64 -17.32 27.32
N SER A 2 -17.55 -17.50 28.08
CA SER A 2 -16.39 -16.60 28.02
C SER A 2 -15.75 -16.67 26.64
N GLY A 3 -15.78 -15.56 25.92
CA GLY A 3 -15.05 -15.42 24.68
C GLY A 3 -13.55 -15.60 24.93
N ARG A 4 -12.95 -16.63 24.35
CA ARG A 4 -11.50 -16.74 24.28
C ARG A 4 -10.99 -15.59 23.43
N THR A 5 -10.29 -14.65 24.05
CA THR A 5 -9.50 -13.66 23.31
C THR A 5 -8.50 -14.43 22.47
N LEU A 6 -8.50 -14.20 21.17
CA LEU A 6 -7.51 -14.80 20.28
C LEU A 6 -6.21 -14.01 20.47
N ASP A 7 -5.20 -14.68 21.01
CA ASP A 7 -3.85 -14.09 21.03
C ASP A 7 -3.30 -14.06 19.59
N GLY A 8 -2.74 -12.94 19.19
CA GLY A 8 -2.15 -12.77 17.86
C GLY A 8 -3.09 -12.22 16.80
N PHE A 9 -3.02 -12.79 15.60
CA PHE A 9 -3.76 -12.31 14.41
C PHE A 9 -4.68 -13.39 13.86
N LEU A 10 -5.87 -12.98 13.45
CA LEU A 10 -6.78 -13.77 12.62
C LEU A 10 -6.58 -13.37 11.16
N CYS A 11 -6.04 -14.28 10.34
CA CYS A 11 -5.93 -14.03 8.90
C CYS A 11 -7.17 -14.52 8.17
N CYS A 12 -7.60 -13.74 7.19
CA CYS A 12 -8.73 -14.04 6.31
C CYS A 12 -8.36 -13.80 4.84
N LEU A 13 -9.00 -14.53 3.95
CA LEU A 13 -8.90 -14.37 2.50
C LEU A 13 -10.14 -13.66 1.97
N VAL A 14 -9.91 -12.77 1.02
CA VAL A 14 -10.93 -12.11 0.20
C VAL A 14 -10.44 -12.16 -1.25
N GLY A 15 -11.05 -13.01 -2.05
CA GLY A 15 -10.52 -13.36 -3.36
C GLY A 15 -9.15 -14.03 -3.24
N ALA A 16 -8.15 -13.45 -3.90
CA ALA A 16 -6.75 -13.89 -3.81
C ALA A 16 -5.94 -13.19 -2.71
N ASP A 17 -6.49 -12.13 -2.11
CA ASP A 17 -5.78 -11.28 -1.18
C ASP A 17 -5.97 -11.76 0.27
N GLN A 18 -4.90 -11.65 1.05
CA GLN A 18 -4.89 -12.01 2.46
C GLN A 18 -4.85 -10.75 3.33
N TYR A 19 -5.71 -10.74 4.35
CA TYR A 19 -5.80 -9.68 5.35
C TYR A 19 -5.70 -10.27 6.75
N ALA A 20 -5.34 -9.43 7.71
CA ALA A 20 -5.27 -9.83 9.12
C ALA A 20 -6.10 -8.88 9.99
N LEU A 21 -6.66 -9.41 11.07
CA LEU A 21 -7.28 -8.66 12.17
C LEU A 21 -6.51 -9.02 13.45
N ARG A 22 -6.31 -8.05 14.33
CA ARG A 22 -5.79 -8.36 15.66
C ARG A 22 -6.81 -9.21 16.41
N GLY A 23 -6.36 -10.24 17.10
CA GLY A 23 -7.26 -11.13 17.84
C GLY A 23 -8.08 -10.40 18.90
N VAL A 24 -7.53 -9.32 19.49
CA VAL A 24 -8.22 -8.46 20.46
C VAL A 24 -9.41 -7.71 19.87
N ASP A 25 -9.41 -7.47 18.55
CA ASP A 25 -10.50 -6.77 17.84
C ASP A 25 -11.59 -7.73 17.38
N VAL A 26 -11.37 -9.05 17.48
CA VAL A 26 -12.32 -10.08 17.06
C VAL A 26 -13.21 -10.47 18.22
N ALA A 27 -14.48 -10.07 18.14
CA ALA A 27 -15.46 -10.42 19.17
C ALA A 27 -16.06 -11.82 18.97
N LEU A 28 -16.27 -12.23 17.70
CA LEU A 28 -16.89 -13.49 17.33
C LEU A 28 -16.49 -13.87 15.90
N VAL A 29 -16.38 -15.17 15.68
CA VAL A 29 -16.29 -15.75 14.33
C VAL A 29 -17.41 -16.77 14.17
N THR A 30 -18.17 -16.68 13.07
CA THR A 30 -19.24 -17.62 12.75
C THR A 30 -19.32 -17.91 11.27
N ARG A 31 -20.14 -18.88 10.86
CA ARG A 31 -20.39 -19.17 9.45
C ARG A 31 -21.38 -18.16 8.88
N ALA A 32 -21.26 -17.89 7.60
CA ALA A 32 -22.15 -16.94 6.92
C ALA A 32 -23.59 -17.45 6.73
N ASP A 33 -23.83 -18.78 6.85
CA ASP A 33 -25.15 -19.39 6.82
C ASP A 33 -26.03 -19.04 8.04
N GLU A 34 -25.41 -18.57 9.14
CA GLU A 34 -26.12 -18.07 10.32
C GLU A 34 -26.66 -16.64 10.14
N MET A 35 -26.30 -15.96 9.08
CA MET A 35 -26.69 -14.61 8.75
C MET A 35 -28.00 -14.60 7.95
N GLN A 36 -28.91 -13.69 8.29
CA GLN A 36 -30.06 -13.36 7.45
C GLN A 36 -29.58 -12.42 6.33
N ALA A 37 -29.71 -12.86 5.08
CA ALA A 37 -29.34 -12.03 3.94
C ALA A 37 -30.25 -10.79 3.86
N ALA A 38 -29.66 -9.62 3.77
CA ALA A 38 -30.35 -8.36 3.60
C ALA A 38 -29.47 -7.43 2.78
N ALA A 39 -29.83 -7.23 1.52
CA ALA A 39 -29.12 -6.25 0.68
C ALA A 39 -29.61 -4.85 1.02
N ALA A 40 -28.66 -3.93 1.25
CA ALA A 40 -28.91 -2.51 1.41
C ALA A 40 -27.92 -1.71 0.58
N ASP A 41 -28.27 -0.47 0.24
CA ASP A 41 -27.45 0.41 -0.60
C ASP A 41 -26.14 0.84 0.08
N ASP A 42 -26.10 0.75 1.43
CA ASP A 42 -24.94 1.08 2.26
C ASP A 42 -23.80 0.03 2.24
N GLY A 43 -23.89 -1.01 1.39
CA GLY A 43 -22.90 -2.09 1.32
C GLY A 43 -23.16 -3.26 2.27
N ARG A 44 -24.20 -3.19 3.11
CA ARG A 44 -24.62 -4.28 3.97
C ARG A 44 -25.11 -5.48 3.15
N VAL A 45 -24.69 -6.67 3.54
CA VAL A 45 -25.05 -7.94 2.88
C VAL A 45 -25.96 -8.80 3.72
N GLY A 46 -26.10 -8.48 5.01
CA GLY A 46 -26.97 -9.24 5.91
C GLY A 46 -26.95 -8.70 7.32
N VAL A 47 -27.64 -9.42 8.20
CA VAL A 47 -27.72 -9.16 9.64
C VAL A 47 -27.52 -10.48 10.39
N LEU A 48 -26.67 -10.48 11.39
CA LEU A 48 -26.45 -11.59 12.31
C LEU A 48 -27.15 -11.29 13.64
N SER A 49 -28.08 -12.17 14.06
CA SER A 49 -28.78 -12.04 15.35
C SER A 49 -28.03 -12.83 16.41
N ARG A 50 -27.53 -12.18 17.44
CA ARG A 50 -26.84 -12.85 18.56
C ARG A 50 -27.19 -12.20 19.89
N SER A 51 -27.64 -13.02 20.84
CA SER A 51 -27.95 -12.58 22.22
C SER A 51 -28.85 -11.33 22.28
N GLY A 52 -29.83 -11.21 21.37
CA GLY A 52 -30.73 -10.06 21.27
C GLY A 52 -30.15 -8.83 20.54
N GLU A 53 -28.89 -8.87 20.13
CA GLU A 53 -28.24 -7.82 19.32
C GLU A 53 -28.36 -8.14 17.83
N GLN A 54 -28.71 -7.13 17.03
CA GLN A 54 -28.75 -7.18 15.57
C GLN A 54 -27.44 -6.59 15.03
N ILE A 55 -26.54 -7.43 14.53
CA ILE A 55 -25.22 -7.06 14.07
C ILE A 55 -25.23 -6.94 12.55
N PRO A 56 -25.09 -5.74 11.97
CA PRO A 56 -25.03 -5.58 10.53
C PRO A 56 -23.76 -6.22 9.97
N VAL A 57 -23.87 -6.91 8.82
CA VAL A 57 -22.76 -7.59 8.16
C VAL A 57 -22.49 -6.93 6.81
N TYR A 58 -21.24 -6.62 6.56
CA TYR A 58 -20.74 -5.98 5.34
C TYR A 58 -19.77 -6.88 4.59
N SER A 59 -19.79 -6.82 3.27
CA SER A 59 -18.79 -7.51 2.46
C SER A 59 -17.44 -6.80 2.58
N LEU A 60 -16.41 -7.48 3.09
CA LEU A 60 -15.06 -6.91 3.15
C LEU A 60 -14.55 -6.58 1.75
N ALA A 61 -14.84 -7.42 0.76
CA ALA A 61 -14.51 -7.14 -0.64
C ALA A 61 -15.11 -5.80 -1.10
N ALA A 62 -16.40 -5.56 -0.83
CA ALA A 62 -17.07 -4.32 -1.22
C ALA A 62 -16.53 -3.10 -0.48
N LEU A 63 -16.27 -3.21 0.83
CA LEU A 63 -15.66 -2.13 1.63
C LEU A 63 -14.28 -1.70 1.09
N LEU A 64 -13.52 -2.66 0.56
CA LEU A 64 -12.21 -2.41 -0.03
C LEU A 64 -12.27 -2.01 -1.52
N GLY A 65 -13.47 -1.71 -2.06
CA GLY A 65 -13.64 -1.27 -3.45
C GLY A 65 -13.71 -2.41 -4.47
N GLY A 66 -13.81 -3.66 -4.02
CA GLY A 66 -14.01 -4.83 -4.87
C GLY A 66 -15.46 -5.08 -5.23
N ARG A 67 -15.71 -6.12 -6.04
CA ARG A 67 -17.08 -6.52 -6.40
C ARG A 67 -17.81 -7.12 -5.20
N ARG A 68 -19.08 -6.74 -5.07
CA ARG A 68 -20.00 -7.31 -4.10
C ARG A 68 -20.43 -8.70 -4.58
N ASP A 69 -19.88 -9.75 -3.98
CA ASP A 69 -20.39 -11.11 -4.18
C ASP A 69 -21.13 -11.55 -2.91
N VAL A 70 -22.39 -11.92 -3.05
CA VAL A 70 -23.30 -12.24 -1.92
C VAL A 70 -23.38 -13.75 -1.67
N ARG A 71 -22.59 -14.57 -2.38
CA ARG A 71 -22.57 -16.02 -2.12
C ARG A 71 -22.09 -16.28 -0.69
N THR A 72 -22.89 -16.95 0.11
CA THR A 72 -22.61 -17.21 1.52
C THR A 72 -22.07 -18.60 1.82
N ALA A 73 -22.16 -19.53 0.85
CA ALA A 73 -21.66 -20.89 1.02
C ALA A 73 -20.16 -20.87 1.33
N ASP A 74 -19.76 -21.59 2.36
CA ASP A 74 -18.38 -21.73 2.85
C ASP A 74 -17.67 -20.46 3.32
N ARG A 75 -18.40 -19.34 3.44
CA ARG A 75 -17.88 -18.08 3.95
C ARG A 75 -18.03 -17.94 5.47
N HIS A 76 -17.30 -16.97 6.01
CA HIS A 76 -17.31 -16.66 7.43
C HIS A 76 -17.65 -15.20 7.68
N VAL A 77 -18.28 -14.95 8.82
CA VAL A 77 -18.48 -13.60 9.36
C VAL A 77 -17.55 -13.42 10.55
N VAL A 78 -16.68 -12.43 10.46
CA VAL A 78 -15.83 -11.99 11.56
C VAL A 78 -16.47 -10.75 12.17
N VAL A 79 -16.94 -10.87 13.40
CA VAL A 79 -17.57 -9.75 14.13
C VAL A 79 -16.50 -8.98 14.87
N THR A 80 -16.48 -7.67 14.69
CA THR A 80 -15.55 -6.73 15.31
C THR A 80 -16.31 -5.56 15.97
N GLY A 81 -15.60 -4.79 16.81
CA GLY A 81 -16.16 -3.64 17.53
C GLY A 81 -16.64 -3.98 18.93
N ALA A 82 -16.87 -2.94 19.74
CA ALA A 82 -17.39 -3.04 21.10
C ALA A 82 -18.90 -3.35 21.12
N ALA A 83 -19.41 -3.82 22.26
CA ALA A 83 -20.86 -4.06 22.45
C ALA A 83 -21.68 -2.77 22.14
N GLY A 84 -22.77 -2.93 21.38
CA GLY A 84 -23.61 -1.82 20.89
C GLY A 84 -23.08 -1.10 19.64
N SER A 85 -21.84 -1.41 19.22
CA SER A 85 -21.25 -0.86 17.99
C SER A 85 -20.61 -1.94 17.11
N ARG A 86 -20.97 -3.20 17.33
CA ARG A 86 -20.47 -4.34 16.57
C ARG A 86 -20.94 -4.32 15.14
N TYR A 87 -20.09 -4.79 14.26
CA TYR A 87 -20.43 -5.11 12.87
C TYR A 87 -19.65 -6.34 12.40
N GLY A 88 -20.19 -7.04 11.42
CA GLY A 88 -19.58 -8.23 10.84
C GLY A 88 -18.90 -7.91 9.51
N LEU A 89 -17.78 -8.55 9.26
CA LEU A 89 -17.06 -8.58 7.99
C LEU A 89 -17.25 -9.95 7.35
N LEU A 90 -17.91 -10.00 6.19
CA LEU A 90 -18.02 -11.21 5.40
C LEU A 90 -16.72 -11.43 4.64
N VAL A 91 -16.07 -12.58 4.89
CA VAL A 91 -14.81 -12.99 4.29
C VAL A 91 -14.95 -14.37 3.63
N ASP A 92 -14.12 -14.68 2.65
CA ASP A 92 -14.25 -15.93 1.89
C ASP A 92 -13.79 -17.12 2.73
N ARG A 93 -12.64 -16.98 3.41
CA ARG A 93 -12.05 -18.08 4.19
C ARG A 93 -11.19 -17.55 5.33
N LEU A 94 -11.10 -18.31 6.40
CA LEU A 94 -10.19 -18.04 7.49
C LEU A 94 -8.92 -18.89 7.35
N VAL A 95 -7.78 -18.25 7.59
CA VAL A 95 -6.49 -18.91 7.67
C VAL A 95 -5.94 -18.66 9.06
N ARG A 96 -5.62 -19.72 9.82
CA ARG A 96 -4.94 -19.55 11.09
C ARG A 96 -3.54 -19.03 10.85
N SER A 97 -3.22 -17.86 11.38
CA SER A 97 -1.84 -17.45 11.52
C SER A 97 -1.38 -17.75 12.94
N GLY A 98 -0.21 -18.36 13.08
CA GLY A 98 0.47 -18.43 14.36
C GLY A 98 0.94 -17.02 14.75
N GLY A 99 0.67 -16.59 15.98
CA GLY A 99 1.04 -15.25 16.46
C GLY A 99 2.50 -15.08 16.87
N ASP A 100 3.25 -16.16 16.99
CA ASP A 100 4.61 -16.12 17.51
C ASP A 100 5.59 -15.51 16.51
N GLY A 101 6.11 -14.32 16.83
CA GLY A 101 7.08 -13.61 16.01
C GLY A 101 6.51 -12.72 14.90
N ALA A 102 5.19 -12.58 14.81
CA ALA A 102 4.56 -11.68 13.83
C ALA A 102 4.78 -10.22 14.23
N THR A 103 5.31 -9.42 13.32
CA THR A 103 5.56 -7.98 13.53
C THR A 103 4.68 -7.18 12.58
N VAL A 104 3.96 -6.20 13.13
CA VAL A 104 3.23 -5.21 12.34
C VAL A 104 4.16 -4.04 12.04
N ILE A 105 4.36 -3.79 10.77
CA ILE A 105 5.19 -2.71 10.27
C ILE A 105 4.26 -1.58 9.84
N ALA A 106 4.45 -0.37 10.36
CA ALA A 106 3.63 0.78 10.01
C ALA A 106 3.64 1.07 8.50
N LEU A 107 2.52 1.54 7.97
CA LEU A 107 2.42 1.94 6.57
C LEU A 107 3.25 3.21 6.32
N PRO A 108 4.02 3.28 5.23
CA PRO A 108 4.66 4.52 4.84
C PRO A 108 3.62 5.57 4.42
N SER A 109 3.83 6.83 4.80
CA SER A 109 2.90 7.95 4.55
C SER A 109 2.57 8.15 3.06
N VAL A 110 3.46 7.76 2.17
CA VAL A 110 3.26 7.84 0.71
C VAL A 110 2.13 6.96 0.18
N VAL A 111 1.68 5.96 0.95
CA VAL A 111 0.55 5.10 0.56
C VAL A 111 -0.71 5.91 0.31
N GLY A 112 -1.00 6.89 1.15
CA GLY A 112 -2.11 7.83 0.98
C GLY A 112 -3.49 7.20 0.82
N GLY A 113 -4.45 8.01 0.36
CA GLY A 113 -5.80 7.56 0.03
C GLY A 113 -6.59 7.00 1.22
N ALA A 114 -7.58 6.16 0.94
CA ALA A 114 -8.39 5.50 1.96
C ALA A 114 -7.63 4.40 2.72
N ALA A 115 -6.55 3.88 2.13
CA ALA A 115 -5.75 2.81 2.71
C ALA A 115 -5.20 3.17 4.11
N VAL A 116 -4.85 4.44 4.34
CA VAL A 116 -4.35 4.92 5.64
C VAL A 116 -5.37 4.77 6.77
N ARG A 117 -6.67 4.75 6.43
CA ARG A 117 -7.75 4.54 7.39
C ARG A 117 -8.13 3.07 7.55
N TRP A 118 -8.02 2.31 6.48
CA TRP A 118 -8.47 0.91 6.43
C TRP A 118 -7.46 -0.06 7.03
N PHE A 119 -6.18 0.34 7.07
CA PHE A 119 -5.10 -0.54 7.48
C PHE A 119 -4.20 0.10 8.53
N GLU A 120 -3.85 -0.68 9.56
CA GLU A 120 -2.89 -0.28 10.59
C GLU A 120 -1.43 -0.44 10.13
N GLY A 121 -1.18 -1.42 9.27
CA GLY A 121 0.17 -1.76 8.87
C GLY A 121 0.24 -3.00 7.98
N LEU A 122 1.47 -3.40 7.72
CA LEU A 122 1.83 -4.63 7.04
C LEU A 122 2.27 -5.67 8.08
N LEU A 123 1.57 -6.79 8.18
CA LEU A 123 1.98 -7.94 8.96
C LEU A 123 2.99 -8.74 8.15
N SER A 124 4.21 -8.86 8.65
CA SER A 124 5.23 -9.70 8.05
C SER A 124 5.22 -11.06 8.74
N LEU A 125 4.94 -12.09 8.00
CA LEU A 125 5.06 -13.50 8.34
C LEU A 125 6.26 -14.06 7.59
N GLN A 126 6.83 -15.18 8.04
CA GLN A 126 8.10 -15.71 7.51
C GLN A 126 8.22 -15.73 5.98
N GLU A 127 7.16 -16.13 5.27
CA GLU A 127 7.16 -16.24 3.80
C GLU A 127 6.08 -15.39 3.13
N THR A 128 5.16 -14.82 3.90
CA THR A 128 4.03 -14.05 3.39
C THR A 128 3.91 -12.73 4.14
N SER A 129 3.29 -11.77 3.49
CA SER A 129 2.92 -10.50 4.11
C SER A 129 1.46 -10.23 3.82
N CYS A 130 0.74 -9.63 4.77
CA CYS A 130 -0.63 -9.22 4.57
C CYS A 130 -0.92 -7.89 5.28
N LEU A 131 -1.95 -7.18 4.83
CA LEU A 131 -2.38 -5.94 5.45
C LEU A 131 -3.19 -6.22 6.72
N VAL A 132 -2.90 -5.48 7.79
CA VAL A 132 -3.67 -5.52 9.03
C VAL A 132 -4.80 -4.52 8.93
N LEU A 133 -6.03 -5.01 9.03
CA LEU A 133 -7.24 -4.22 8.98
C LEU A 133 -7.37 -3.36 10.25
N ALA A 134 -7.79 -2.11 10.08
CA ALA A 134 -8.20 -1.19 11.13
C ALA A 134 -9.74 -1.16 11.22
N PRO A 135 -10.38 -1.91 12.13
CA PRO A 135 -11.83 -2.04 12.16
C PRO A 135 -12.56 -0.70 12.24
N GLU A 136 -12.07 0.23 13.05
CA GLU A 136 -12.69 1.54 13.19
C GLU A 136 -12.71 2.34 11.87
N GLY A 137 -11.67 2.20 11.05
CA GLY A 137 -11.56 2.87 9.75
C GLY A 137 -12.41 2.23 8.65
N LEU A 138 -12.78 0.96 8.82
CA LEU A 138 -13.61 0.20 7.88
C LEU A 138 -15.11 0.35 8.15
N ARG A 139 -15.49 0.88 9.30
CA ARG A 139 -16.88 0.98 9.73
C ARG A 139 -17.70 1.86 8.77
N PRO A 140 -18.76 1.34 8.14
CA PRO A 140 -19.63 2.13 7.29
C PRO A 140 -20.32 3.24 8.07
N GLY A 141 -20.33 4.47 7.55
CA GLY A 141 -20.89 5.64 8.23
C GLY A 141 -20.08 6.16 9.41
N GLY A 142 -18.94 5.56 9.71
CA GLY A 142 -18.00 6.04 10.71
C GLY A 142 -17.32 7.33 10.22
N HIS A 143 -17.37 8.39 11.04
CA HIS A 143 -16.52 9.54 10.82
C HIS A 143 -15.07 9.06 11.02
N ALA A 144 -14.20 9.44 10.10
CA ALA A 144 -12.77 9.19 10.28
C ALA A 144 -12.35 9.74 11.65
N PRO A 145 -11.62 8.98 12.47
CA PRO A 145 -10.98 9.58 13.62
C PRO A 145 -10.13 10.74 13.10
N ALA A 146 -10.46 11.94 13.53
CA ALA A 146 -9.65 13.11 13.26
C ALA A 146 -8.28 12.86 13.92
N GLY A 147 -7.24 12.69 13.12
CA GLY A 147 -5.88 12.63 13.61
C GLY A 147 -5.28 11.25 13.81
N GLY A 148 -5.19 10.45 12.77
CA GLY A 148 -4.10 9.47 12.69
C GLY A 148 -2.77 10.23 12.57
N ALA A 149 -1.79 9.83 13.38
CA ALA A 149 -0.46 10.43 13.51
C ALA A 149 0.41 10.45 12.22
N ALA A 150 -0.22 10.41 11.05
CA ALA A 150 0.45 10.41 9.74
C ALA A 150 0.87 11.81 9.25
N ALA A 151 0.57 12.88 10.00
CA ALA A 151 0.85 14.26 9.54
C ALA A 151 2.23 14.77 9.90
N GLU A 152 2.96 14.14 10.81
CA GLU A 152 4.27 14.66 11.25
C GLU A 152 5.47 14.21 10.40
N ASP A 153 5.34 13.19 9.61
CA ASP A 153 6.41 12.63 8.75
C ASP A 153 6.25 12.92 7.25
N ALA A 154 5.51 13.97 6.88
CA ALA A 154 5.61 14.46 5.50
C ALA A 154 7.08 14.79 5.23
N PRO A 155 7.73 14.17 4.22
CA PRO A 155 9.14 14.42 3.95
C PRO A 155 9.32 15.92 3.72
N ARG A 156 9.95 16.60 4.70
CA ARG A 156 10.36 17.99 4.51
C ARG A 156 11.33 17.98 3.36
N LEU A 157 10.98 18.67 2.27
CA LEU A 157 11.90 18.87 1.14
C LEU A 157 13.20 19.44 1.73
N ARG A 158 14.22 18.61 1.80
CA ARG A 158 15.55 19.06 2.19
C ARG A 158 16.08 19.97 1.10
N PRO A 159 16.87 21.00 1.46
CA PRO A 159 17.56 21.80 0.47
C PRO A 159 18.32 20.88 -0.48
N ALA A 160 18.31 21.21 -1.76
CA ALA A 160 18.84 20.38 -2.85
C ALA A 160 20.21 19.80 -2.45
N GLU A 161 20.24 18.49 -2.18
CA GLU A 161 21.50 17.81 -1.96
C GLU A 161 22.41 18.03 -3.18
N GLU A 162 23.68 18.30 -2.91
CA GLU A 162 24.70 18.30 -3.96
C GLU A 162 24.61 17.00 -4.74
N VAL A 163 24.54 17.10 -6.06
CA VAL A 163 24.48 15.92 -6.92
C VAL A 163 25.77 15.13 -6.66
N SER A 164 25.62 13.97 -6.04
CA SER A 164 26.72 13.04 -5.87
C SER A 164 27.34 12.78 -7.24
N SER A 165 28.66 12.81 -7.34
CA SER A 165 29.38 12.47 -8.57
C SER A 165 29.13 11.03 -9.04
N LEU A 166 28.47 10.21 -8.20
CA LEU A 166 28.13 8.82 -8.48
C LEU A 166 26.62 8.65 -8.58
N VAL A 167 26.17 8.15 -9.71
CA VAL A 167 24.75 7.88 -9.98
C VAL A 167 24.53 6.44 -10.38
N LEU A 168 23.39 5.88 -9.98
CA LEU A 168 22.91 4.61 -10.50
C LEU A 168 21.97 4.89 -11.67
N MET A 169 22.33 4.36 -12.83
CA MET A 169 21.51 4.41 -14.04
C MET A 169 20.65 3.16 -14.14
N PHE A 170 19.40 3.36 -14.60
CA PHE A 170 18.42 2.28 -14.79
C PHE A 170 17.41 2.65 -15.86
N ALA A 171 16.74 1.65 -16.42
CA ALA A 171 15.51 1.83 -17.18
C ALA A 171 14.34 1.35 -16.35
N SER A 172 13.17 2.01 -16.49
CA SER A 172 11.96 1.66 -15.74
C SER A 172 10.72 2.07 -16.51
N ALA A 173 9.82 1.11 -16.72
CA ALA A 173 8.49 1.40 -17.24
C ALA A 173 7.60 2.12 -16.21
N ALA A 174 7.93 2.04 -14.92
CA ALA A 174 7.22 2.71 -13.85
C ALA A 174 7.44 4.24 -13.83
N LEU A 175 8.47 4.74 -14.54
CA LEU A 175 8.77 6.16 -14.68
C LEU A 175 8.67 6.55 -16.15
N PRO A 176 7.48 6.71 -16.72
CA PRO A 176 7.32 7.01 -18.13
C PRO A 176 7.90 8.39 -18.47
N SER A 177 8.67 8.45 -19.54
CA SER A 177 9.19 9.69 -20.12
C SER A 177 9.19 9.58 -21.63
N ALA A 178 8.58 10.52 -22.30
CA ALA A 178 8.61 10.59 -23.77
C ALA A 178 10.00 11.02 -24.31
N ALA A 179 10.79 11.72 -23.50
CA ALA A 179 12.04 12.34 -23.94
C ALA A 179 13.28 11.48 -23.65
N VAL A 180 13.21 10.59 -22.65
CA VAL A 180 14.38 9.80 -22.21
C VAL A 180 13.98 8.37 -21.90
N LYS A 181 14.83 7.41 -22.27
CA LYS A 181 14.63 5.98 -21.99
C LYS A 181 15.29 5.53 -20.70
N ARG A 182 16.30 6.28 -20.25
CA ARG A 182 17.08 5.94 -19.06
C ARG A 182 16.96 7.01 -18.00
N HIS A 183 16.95 6.55 -16.76
CA HIS A 183 16.92 7.37 -15.57
C HIS A 183 18.20 7.18 -14.76
N ALA A 184 18.51 8.13 -13.93
CA ALA A 184 19.58 8.02 -12.96
C ALA A 184 19.12 8.59 -11.63
N VAL A 185 19.68 8.09 -10.56
CA VAL A 185 19.46 8.59 -9.20
C VAL A 185 20.83 8.69 -8.51
N SER A 186 20.97 9.66 -7.59
CA SER A 186 22.19 9.75 -6.76
C SER A 186 22.40 8.41 -6.03
N ALA A 187 23.62 7.87 -6.12
CA ALA A 187 23.98 6.63 -5.43
C ALA A 187 23.81 6.73 -3.90
N ALA A 188 23.93 7.93 -3.34
CA ALA A 188 23.70 8.18 -1.91
C ALA A 188 22.26 7.91 -1.48
N ARG A 189 21.29 8.04 -2.41
CA ARG A 189 19.86 7.75 -2.17
C ARG A 189 19.52 6.26 -2.36
N VAL A 190 20.40 5.46 -2.92
CA VAL A 190 20.15 4.04 -3.14
C VAL A 190 20.37 3.27 -1.83
N ALA A 191 19.35 2.57 -1.36
CA ALA A 191 19.47 1.67 -0.23
C ALA A 191 19.86 0.26 -0.69
N ALA A 192 19.25 -0.21 -1.79
CA ALA A 192 19.54 -1.52 -2.38
C ALA A 192 18.99 -1.63 -3.80
N VAL A 193 19.50 -2.63 -4.52
CA VAL A 193 18.84 -3.21 -5.70
C VAL A 193 18.46 -4.63 -5.33
N VAL A 194 17.15 -4.93 -5.30
CA VAL A 194 16.61 -6.21 -4.83
C VAL A 194 16.05 -6.98 -6.03
N GLN A 195 16.35 -8.26 -6.12
CA GLN A 195 15.90 -9.08 -7.25
C GLN A 195 14.39 -9.38 -7.18
N SER A 196 13.89 -9.58 -5.97
CA SER A 196 12.45 -9.81 -5.72
C SER A 196 12.11 -9.41 -4.29
N MET A 197 10.86 -9.02 -4.05
CA MET A 197 10.30 -8.88 -2.72
C MET A 197 8.82 -9.31 -2.74
N PRO A 198 8.31 -9.90 -1.66
CA PRO A 198 6.88 -10.17 -1.54
C PRO A 198 6.09 -8.88 -1.65
N LEU A 199 5.12 -8.83 -2.57
CA LEU A 199 4.28 -7.67 -2.79
C LEU A 199 2.86 -7.94 -2.33
N VAL A 200 2.26 -6.94 -1.71
CA VAL A 200 0.87 -6.94 -1.27
C VAL A 200 0.14 -5.80 -1.98
N ALA A 201 -0.98 -6.12 -2.63
CA ALA A 201 -1.86 -5.13 -3.19
C ALA A 201 -2.50 -4.29 -2.07
N VAL A 202 -2.62 -2.99 -2.26
CA VAL A 202 -3.16 -2.06 -1.26
C VAL A 202 -4.44 -1.42 -1.79
N PRO A 203 -5.62 -1.91 -1.38
CA PRO A 203 -6.88 -1.26 -1.71
C PRO A 203 -6.93 0.18 -1.20
N GLY A 204 -7.55 1.09 -1.95
CA GLY A 204 -7.73 2.48 -1.55
C GLY A 204 -6.44 3.30 -1.44
N ARG A 205 -5.34 2.82 -2.04
CA ARG A 205 -4.05 3.51 -2.12
C ARG A 205 -4.10 4.75 -3.02
N GLY A 206 -3.11 5.62 -2.88
CA GLY A 206 -2.88 6.70 -3.84
C GLY A 206 -2.58 6.17 -5.25
N PRO A 207 -2.81 6.96 -6.30
CA PRO A 207 -2.79 6.52 -7.70
C PRO A 207 -1.41 6.04 -8.17
N HIS A 208 -0.35 6.53 -7.55
CA HIS A 208 1.03 6.18 -7.91
C HIS A 208 1.65 5.09 -7.03
N VAL A 209 0.92 4.54 -6.07
CA VAL A 209 1.37 3.38 -5.30
C VAL A 209 0.86 2.12 -5.97
N ALA A 210 1.75 1.28 -6.48
CA ALA A 210 1.37 0.02 -7.11
C ALA A 210 1.10 -1.09 -6.09
N ALA A 211 1.99 -1.20 -5.09
CA ALA A 211 1.94 -2.24 -4.07
C ALA A 211 2.74 -1.83 -2.83
N LEU A 212 2.66 -2.62 -1.78
CA LEU A 212 3.60 -2.60 -0.66
C LEU A 212 4.49 -3.84 -0.69
N GLY A 213 5.76 -3.66 -0.39
CA GLY A 213 6.70 -4.74 -0.14
C GLY A 213 7.23 -4.71 1.29
N ALA A 214 7.66 -5.86 1.80
CA ALA A 214 8.42 -5.95 3.03
C ALA A 214 9.91 -6.10 2.70
N TRP A 215 10.74 -5.19 3.22
CA TRP A 215 12.18 -5.25 3.04
C TRP A 215 12.92 -4.83 4.31
N ARG A 216 13.74 -5.73 4.86
CA ARG A 216 14.54 -5.52 6.08
C ARG A 216 13.73 -4.95 7.26
N GLY A 217 12.54 -5.49 7.49
CA GLY A 217 11.67 -5.06 8.60
C GLY A 217 10.98 -3.71 8.37
N CYS A 218 11.05 -3.15 7.15
CA CYS A 218 10.34 -1.93 6.76
C CYS A 218 9.28 -2.24 5.71
N ALA A 219 8.16 -1.55 5.77
CA ALA A 219 7.20 -1.50 4.69
C ALA A 219 7.68 -0.50 3.64
N VAL A 220 7.77 -0.94 2.40
CA VAL A 220 8.29 -0.16 1.27
C VAL A 220 7.19 0.00 0.24
N ALA A 221 6.79 1.25 -0.04
CA ALA A 221 5.83 1.53 -1.09
C ALA A 221 6.50 1.40 -2.47
N VAL A 222 5.94 0.58 -3.33
CA VAL A 222 6.37 0.46 -4.73
C VAL A 222 5.62 1.49 -5.55
N LEU A 223 6.36 2.45 -6.12
CA LEU A 223 5.80 3.53 -6.92
C LEU A 223 5.76 3.16 -8.41
N ASP A 224 4.65 3.56 -9.07
CA ASP A 224 4.43 3.40 -10.50
C ASP A 224 3.66 4.62 -11.04
N PHE A 225 4.28 5.38 -11.89
CA PHE A 225 3.72 6.57 -12.55
C PHE A 225 3.21 6.28 -13.97
N SER A 226 3.18 5.01 -14.39
CA SER A 226 2.75 4.62 -15.75
C SER A 226 1.23 4.59 -15.94
N CYS A 227 0.46 4.96 -14.92
CA CYS A 227 -1.01 5.08 -14.97
C CYS A 227 -1.72 3.81 -15.46
N GLY A 228 -1.33 2.63 -15.02
CA GLY A 228 -2.13 1.42 -15.26
C GLY A 228 -1.38 0.17 -15.74
N ALA A 229 -0.09 0.21 -15.92
CA ALA A 229 0.67 -1.02 -16.07
C ALA A 229 0.74 -1.68 -14.69
N ALA A 230 -0.04 -2.73 -14.49
CA ALA A 230 0.09 -3.55 -13.29
C ALA A 230 1.57 -3.94 -13.16
N VAL A 231 2.19 -3.60 -12.02
CA VAL A 231 3.50 -4.13 -11.64
C VAL A 231 3.30 -5.62 -11.42
N THR A 232 3.31 -6.38 -12.51
CA THR A 232 3.28 -7.84 -12.44
C THR A 232 4.63 -8.27 -11.88
N ALA A 233 4.59 -9.11 -10.86
CA ALA A 233 5.74 -9.60 -10.08
C ALA A 233 6.77 -10.41 -10.91
N VAL A 234 6.56 -10.56 -12.22
CA VAL A 234 7.37 -11.39 -13.08
C VAL A 234 8.65 -10.66 -13.47
N SER A 235 9.75 -11.07 -12.90
CA SER A 235 11.15 -10.80 -13.34
C SER A 235 11.68 -9.38 -13.25
N ARG A 236 11.16 -8.53 -12.35
CA ARG A 236 11.65 -7.17 -12.18
C ARG A 236 12.49 -7.05 -10.92
N ARG A 237 13.60 -6.32 -11.04
CA ARG A 237 14.36 -5.86 -9.87
C ARG A 237 13.66 -4.65 -9.27
N PHE A 238 13.87 -4.44 -7.99
CA PHE A 238 13.37 -3.26 -7.28
C PHE A 238 14.56 -2.42 -6.84
N LEU A 239 14.54 -1.17 -7.23
CA LEU A 239 15.46 -0.16 -6.74
C LEU A 239 14.84 0.47 -5.49
N VAL A 240 15.39 0.16 -4.32
CA VAL A 240 14.97 0.71 -3.03
C VAL A 240 15.72 2.01 -2.78
N LEU A 241 14.98 3.08 -2.56
CA LEU A 241 15.47 4.44 -2.39
C LEU A 241 15.16 4.96 -1.00
N ARG A 242 16.07 5.78 -0.44
CA ARG A 242 15.90 6.47 0.84
C ARG A 242 15.29 7.85 0.63
N CYS A 243 14.23 8.14 1.37
CA CYS A 243 13.58 9.45 1.42
C CYS A 243 13.38 9.83 2.89
N GLY A 244 14.30 10.59 3.48
CA GLY A 244 14.32 10.84 4.92
C GLY A 244 14.44 9.53 5.72
N GLN A 245 13.48 9.26 6.58
CA GLN A 245 13.38 8.01 7.32
C GLN A 245 12.58 6.92 6.56
N ALA A 246 11.86 7.31 5.51
CA ALA A 246 11.07 6.40 4.71
C ALA A 246 11.89 5.74 3.60
N GLN A 247 11.37 4.64 3.10
CA GLN A 247 11.90 3.95 1.93
C GLN A 247 10.77 3.75 0.92
N ILE A 248 11.12 3.93 -0.34
CA ILE A 248 10.27 3.64 -1.48
C ILE A 248 10.98 2.69 -2.42
N ALA A 249 10.26 2.04 -3.29
CA ALA A 249 10.86 1.24 -4.35
C ALA A 249 10.29 1.60 -5.72
N ILE A 250 11.07 1.37 -6.74
CA ILE A 250 10.68 1.47 -8.14
C ILE A 250 11.04 0.16 -8.82
N ALA A 251 10.12 -0.40 -9.60
CA ALA A 251 10.43 -1.54 -10.45
C ALA A 251 11.37 -1.09 -11.57
N VAL A 252 12.51 -1.76 -11.73
CA VAL A 252 13.53 -1.42 -12.72
C VAL A 252 13.91 -2.63 -13.57
N ASP A 253 14.38 -2.37 -14.76
CA ASP A 253 14.91 -3.41 -15.64
C ASP A 253 16.22 -3.99 -15.08
N PRO A 254 16.61 -5.19 -15.50
CA PRO A 254 17.82 -5.86 -15.01
C PRO A 254 19.11 -5.05 -15.22
N ASP A 255 19.14 -4.19 -16.25
CA ASP A 255 20.33 -3.42 -16.64
C ASP A 255 20.50 -2.15 -15.80
N THR A 256 20.94 -2.35 -14.57
CA THR A 256 21.33 -1.23 -13.69
C THR A 256 22.84 -1.06 -13.71
N THR A 257 23.33 0.15 -13.92
CA THR A 257 24.78 0.42 -13.98
C THR A 257 25.15 1.64 -13.15
N LEU A 258 26.28 1.53 -12.42
CA LEU A 258 26.84 2.64 -11.65
C LEU A 258 27.75 3.47 -12.57
N ARG A 259 27.55 4.79 -12.59
CA ARG A 259 28.32 5.72 -13.43
C ARG A 259 28.71 6.97 -12.63
N ARG A 260 29.78 7.61 -13.07
CA ARG A 260 30.11 8.95 -12.61
C ARG A 260 29.41 9.96 -13.49
N ALA A 261 28.75 10.92 -12.87
CA ALA A 261 28.17 12.10 -13.51
C ALA A 261 28.80 13.35 -12.92
N ARG A 262 29.10 14.33 -13.74
CA ARG A 262 29.55 15.63 -13.24
C ARG A 262 28.31 16.49 -12.95
N PRO A 263 28.24 17.12 -11.77
CA PRO A 263 27.10 17.99 -11.45
C PRO A 263 26.86 19.07 -12.51
N ASP A 264 27.95 19.61 -13.08
CA ASP A 264 27.92 20.67 -14.09
C ASP A 264 27.35 20.21 -15.45
N ASP A 265 27.31 18.90 -15.72
CA ASP A 265 26.74 18.34 -16.95
C ASP A 265 25.20 18.27 -16.91
N VAL A 266 24.59 18.48 -15.73
CA VAL A 266 23.14 18.41 -15.54
C VAL A 266 22.48 19.70 -16.05
N ARG A 267 21.74 19.59 -17.14
CA ARG A 267 20.96 20.68 -17.73
C ARG A 267 19.54 20.67 -17.22
N ALA A 268 18.92 21.86 -17.12
CA ALA A 268 17.52 21.95 -16.78
C ALA A 268 16.66 21.12 -17.76
N ALA A 269 15.69 20.39 -17.25
CA ALA A 269 14.82 19.51 -18.03
C ALA A 269 13.69 20.31 -18.69
N ALA A 270 14.01 21.14 -19.69
CA ALA A 270 13.02 22.01 -20.35
C ALA A 270 11.85 21.25 -21.00
N ASN A 271 12.02 19.97 -21.35
CA ASN A 271 11.04 19.16 -22.09
C ASN A 271 10.64 17.84 -21.37
N VAL A 272 10.94 17.69 -20.08
CA VAL A 272 10.54 16.51 -19.32
C VAL A 272 9.41 16.91 -18.37
N PRO A 273 8.15 16.57 -18.68
CA PRO A 273 6.98 17.04 -17.93
C PRO A 273 6.84 16.43 -16.54
N ALA A 274 7.66 15.46 -16.19
CA ALA A 274 7.57 14.78 -14.90
C ALA A 274 8.17 15.65 -13.78
N GLY A 275 7.33 16.09 -12.84
CA GLY A 275 7.73 16.94 -11.72
C GLY A 275 8.83 16.39 -10.81
N TYR A 276 9.11 15.08 -10.92
CA TYR A 276 10.17 14.39 -10.19
C TYR A 276 11.54 14.39 -10.88
N VAL A 277 11.67 14.93 -12.10
CA VAL A 277 12.96 15.02 -12.82
C VAL A 277 13.63 16.35 -12.47
N ARG A 278 14.86 16.28 -11.96
CA ARG A 278 15.68 17.44 -11.62
C ARG A 278 16.37 18.05 -12.82
N GLY A 279 16.76 17.22 -13.78
CA GLY A 279 17.48 17.64 -14.98
C GLY A 279 17.83 16.46 -15.87
N VAL A 280 18.46 16.75 -17.00
CA VAL A 280 18.91 15.77 -17.98
C VAL A 280 20.41 15.97 -18.22
N PHE A 281 21.15 14.91 -18.37
CA PHE A 281 22.57 14.92 -18.72
C PHE A 281 22.89 13.81 -19.72
N LYS A 282 24.07 13.88 -20.34
CA LYS A 282 24.51 12.90 -21.35
C LYS A 282 25.51 11.93 -20.78
N ILE A 283 25.28 10.63 -20.97
CA ILE A 283 26.24 9.58 -20.72
C ILE A 283 26.36 8.71 -21.98
N GLY A 284 27.56 8.60 -22.54
CA GLY A 284 27.78 7.78 -23.74
C GLY A 284 26.97 8.23 -24.96
N GLY A 285 26.58 9.51 -25.02
CA GLY A 285 25.77 10.06 -26.10
C GLY A 285 24.25 9.95 -25.86
N GLU A 286 23.79 9.21 -24.86
CA GLU A 286 22.38 9.07 -24.51
C GLU A 286 21.96 10.12 -23.48
N ASP A 287 20.74 10.65 -23.63
CA ASP A 287 20.12 11.54 -22.67
C ASP A 287 19.55 10.70 -21.51
N VAL A 288 19.91 11.10 -20.29
CA VAL A 288 19.55 10.41 -19.04
C VAL A 288 18.86 11.40 -18.10
N ALA A 289 17.67 11.07 -17.60
CA ALA A 289 16.94 11.90 -16.66
C ALA A 289 17.44 11.66 -15.23
N LEU A 290 17.83 12.73 -14.53
CA LEU A 290 18.18 12.68 -13.12
C LEU A 290 16.89 12.78 -12.27
N VAL A 291 16.56 11.71 -11.58
CA VAL A 291 15.40 11.62 -10.69
C VAL A 291 15.75 12.21 -9.33
N ASP A 292 14.92 13.12 -8.87
CA ASP A 292 14.92 13.65 -7.51
C ASP A 292 13.96 12.82 -6.66
N VAL A 293 14.48 12.08 -5.68
CA VAL A 293 13.71 11.14 -4.87
C VAL A 293 12.67 11.87 -4.01
N ASP A 294 13.01 13.03 -3.48
CA ASP A 294 12.10 13.79 -2.61
C ASP A 294 10.92 14.34 -3.43
N ARG A 295 11.19 14.84 -4.64
CA ARG A 295 10.14 15.24 -5.59
C ARG A 295 9.30 14.07 -6.09
N LEU A 296 9.91 12.90 -6.27
CA LEU A 296 9.19 11.69 -6.66
C LEU A 296 8.16 11.30 -5.59
N VAL A 297 8.55 11.33 -4.33
CA VAL A 297 7.64 11.07 -3.20
C VAL A 297 6.59 12.15 -3.09
N ALA A 298 6.97 13.43 -3.21
CA ALA A 298 6.01 14.55 -3.19
C ALA A 298 4.96 14.39 -4.30
N ALA A 299 5.36 14.07 -5.53
CA ALA A 299 4.45 13.85 -6.64
C ALA A 299 3.48 12.67 -6.38
N ALA A 300 3.93 11.61 -5.70
CA ALA A 300 3.07 10.49 -5.33
C ALA A 300 2.02 10.88 -4.27
N ILE A 301 2.37 11.81 -3.35
CA ILE A 301 1.49 12.28 -2.27
C ILE A 301 0.51 13.35 -2.77
N ASP A 302 0.95 14.30 -3.58
CA ASP A 302 0.14 15.45 -3.99
C ASP A 302 -1.11 15.03 -4.78
N VAL A 303 -0.99 14.05 -5.66
CA VAL A 303 -2.16 13.51 -6.38
C VAL A 303 -3.13 12.75 -5.46
N ALA A 304 -2.66 12.25 -4.33
CA ALA A 304 -3.53 11.57 -3.36
C ALA A 304 -4.42 12.56 -2.57
N ARG A 305 -4.17 13.86 -2.64
CA ARG A 305 -4.96 14.90 -1.97
C ARG A 305 -6.13 15.41 -2.80
N ASP A 306 -6.08 15.26 -4.11
CA ASP A 306 -7.22 15.60 -4.96
C ASP A 306 -8.33 14.55 -4.80
N PRO A 307 -9.55 14.95 -4.38
CA PRO A 307 -10.65 14.01 -4.27
C PRO A 307 -10.95 13.44 -5.64
N VAL A 308 -10.86 12.11 -5.77
CA VAL A 308 -11.37 11.39 -6.95
C VAL A 308 -12.83 11.84 -7.12
N PRO A 309 -13.22 12.44 -8.27
CA PRO A 309 -14.60 12.79 -8.50
C PRO A 309 -15.44 11.54 -8.35
N ALA A 310 -16.46 11.60 -7.48
CA ALA A 310 -17.42 10.54 -7.32
C ALA A 310 -17.99 10.21 -8.70
N LEU A 311 -17.76 8.99 -9.18
CA LEU A 311 -18.44 8.48 -10.35
C LEU A 311 -19.92 8.45 -10.00
N VAL A 312 -20.68 9.33 -10.65
CA VAL A 312 -22.15 9.41 -10.64
C VAL A 312 -22.74 8.18 -11.33
#